data_3cf55b4dfa696c57348b941e696d88f6
#
_entry.id   3cf55b4dfa696c57348b941e696d88f6
#
_cell.length_a   1.000
_cell.length_b   1.000
_cell.length_c   1.000
_cell.angle_alpha   90.00
_cell.angle_beta   90.00
_cell.angle_gamma   90.00
#
_symmetry.space_group_name_H-M   'P 1'
#
loop_
_entity.id
_entity.type
_entity.pdbx_description
1 polymer ?
#
loop_
_entity_poly.entity_id
_entity_poly.type
_entity_poly.pdbx_seq_one_letter_code
_entity_poly.pdbx_strand_id
1 'polypeptide(L)'
;MHKLYDFIEARERLTTVVVKTKLIHSPVFSEESGNEIYLKPENLQKTGSFKIRGAYNKIAKLTEEEKKKGVIASSAGNHAQGVAYAAKRLGIKAVIVMPKHTPLIKVEATRKYGAEVVLHGEVYDDAYKKALELQKENGYVFVHPFNDEDVIEGQGTIALEILDELPDADIILVPLGGGGLVSGIASAAKLKNPQVKVIGVEPEGAASAIAALEKGKVVELAEANTIADGTAVKRIGERNFEYIKKYVDDIVTVSDYELMEAFLLLVEKHKLVAENSGILPVAAAKKLNIKGKKIVAVLSGGNIDVLTISSMINKGLIMRGRIFTFSVQLADKPGQLLKVSEILAKQNANVIKLEHNQFKNLSRFKDVELQVTVETNGEEHISKIAEAFKKEGYEIVRENTPM
;
A
#
# COMPACT_ATOMS: atom_id res chain seq x y z
N MET A 1 1.75 22.30 -17.71
CA MET A 1 0.57 21.43 -17.51
C MET A 1 0.18 20.82 -18.85
N HIS A 2 -0.13 19.53 -18.84
CA HIS A 2 -0.43 18.73 -20.04
C HIS A 2 -1.77 19.08 -20.70
N LYS A 3 -1.87 18.72 -22.00
CA LYS A 3 -3.10 18.64 -22.78
C LYS A 3 -3.53 17.17 -22.89
N LEU A 4 -4.78 16.91 -23.23
CA LEU A 4 -5.27 15.53 -23.42
C LEU A 4 -4.44 14.73 -24.43
N TYR A 5 -3.98 15.42 -25.48
CA TYR A 5 -3.15 14.84 -26.54
C TYR A 5 -1.83 14.24 -26.00
N ASP A 6 -1.19 14.88 -25.02
CA ASP A 6 0.06 14.39 -24.41
C ASP A 6 -0.15 13.03 -23.75
N PHE A 7 -1.28 12.84 -23.06
CA PHE A 7 -1.64 11.55 -22.44
C PHE A 7 -1.98 10.47 -23.48
N ILE A 8 -2.59 10.85 -24.61
CA ILE A 8 -2.87 9.92 -25.71
C ILE A 8 -1.56 9.43 -26.32
N GLU A 9 -0.62 10.32 -26.59
CA GLU A 9 0.72 9.94 -27.10
C GLU A 9 1.47 9.07 -26.07
N ALA A 10 1.41 9.40 -24.79
CA ALA A 10 2.00 8.57 -23.75
C ALA A 10 1.41 7.16 -23.75
N ARG A 11 0.09 7.02 -23.89
CA ARG A 11 -0.59 5.73 -24.01
C ARG A 11 -0.11 4.93 -25.21
N GLU A 12 0.08 5.57 -26.36
CA GLU A 12 0.60 4.92 -27.57
C GLU A 12 2.03 4.40 -27.33
N ARG A 13 2.91 5.20 -26.72
CA ARG A 13 4.26 4.78 -26.31
C ARG A 13 4.25 3.58 -25.37
N LEU A 14 3.25 3.46 -24.52
CA LEU A 14 3.14 2.41 -23.50
C LEU A 14 2.47 1.12 -23.99
N THR A 15 1.86 1.10 -25.16
CA THR A 15 0.99 -0.01 -25.66
C THR A 15 1.68 -1.39 -25.61
N THR A 16 2.98 -1.47 -25.93
CA THR A 16 3.73 -2.75 -25.93
C THR A 16 4.45 -3.03 -24.59
N VAL A 17 4.40 -2.08 -23.69
CA VAL A 17 5.20 -2.09 -22.45
C VAL A 17 4.39 -2.48 -21.24
N VAL A 18 3.20 -1.91 -21.09
CA VAL A 18 2.32 -2.15 -19.94
C VAL A 18 1.27 -3.23 -20.24
N VAL A 19 0.75 -3.82 -19.18
CA VAL A 19 -0.46 -4.64 -19.26
C VAL A 19 -1.66 -3.71 -19.17
N LYS A 20 -2.61 -3.82 -20.10
CA LYS A 20 -3.92 -3.16 -19.98
C LYS A 20 -4.72 -3.89 -18.90
N THR A 21 -4.59 -3.43 -17.66
CA THR A 21 -5.29 -4.00 -16.52
C THR A 21 -6.78 -3.66 -16.60
N LYS A 22 -7.65 -4.69 -16.75
CA LYS A 22 -9.10 -4.48 -16.81
C LYS A 22 -9.66 -4.10 -15.45
N LEU A 23 -10.77 -3.35 -15.46
CA LEU A 23 -11.53 -3.07 -14.26
C LEU A 23 -12.15 -4.36 -13.69
N ILE A 24 -12.10 -4.53 -12.40
CA ILE A 24 -12.69 -5.65 -11.67
C ILE A 24 -13.81 -5.10 -10.80
N HIS A 25 -15.07 -5.47 -11.08
CA HIS A 25 -16.18 -5.13 -10.19
C HIS A 25 -16.01 -5.84 -8.84
N SER A 26 -16.26 -5.12 -7.76
CA SER A 26 -16.13 -5.63 -6.40
C SER A 26 -17.49 -5.71 -5.68
N PRO A 27 -18.16 -6.86 -5.65
CA PRO A 27 -19.41 -7.00 -4.93
C PRO A 27 -19.30 -6.65 -3.45
N VAL A 28 -18.25 -7.12 -2.77
CA VAL A 28 -18.08 -6.93 -1.33
C VAL A 28 -17.90 -5.45 -0.96
N PHE A 29 -17.03 -4.71 -1.66
CA PHE A 29 -16.84 -3.29 -1.39
C PHE A 29 -18.04 -2.45 -1.87
N SER A 30 -18.76 -2.92 -2.88
CA SER A 30 -20.00 -2.28 -3.30
C SER A 30 -21.11 -2.39 -2.25
N GLU A 31 -21.32 -3.58 -1.70
CA GLU A 31 -22.28 -3.82 -0.62
C GLU A 31 -21.96 -3.01 0.63
N GLU A 32 -20.70 -3.04 1.08
CA GLU A 32 -20.27 -2.30 2.28
C GLU A 32 -20.35 -0.79 2.12
N SER A 33 -20.07 -0.25 0.92
CA SER A 33 -20.10 1.19 0.66
C SER A 33 -21.46 1.71 0.20
N GLY A 34 -22.35 0.84 -0.31
CA GLY A 34 -23.58 1.24 -0.97
C GLY A 34 -23.37 1.96 -2.31
N ASN A 35 -22.26 1.69 -2.98
CA ASN A 35 -21.86 2.22 -4.28
C ASN A 35 -21.50 1.06 -5.23
N GLU A 36 -21.27 1.33 -6.51
CA GLU A 36 -20.68 0.36 -7.43
C GLU A 36 -19.16 0.54 -7.45
N ILE A 37 -18.43 -0.37 -6.80
CA ILE A 37 -16.98 -0.27 -6.69
C ILE A 37 -16.29 -1.12 -7.75
N TYR A 38 -15.37 -0.50 -8.49
CA TYR A 38 -14.49 -1.13 -9.46
C TYR A 38 -13.03 -0.95 -9.03
N LEU A 39 -12.23 -1.99 -9.20
CA LEU A 39 -10.80 -1.98 -8.91
C LEU A 39 -10.01 -1.83 -10.20
N LYS A 40 -9.08 -0.86 -10.27
CA LYS A 40 -8.07 -0.75 -11.34
C LYS A 40 -6.77 -1.39 -10.85
N PRO A 41 -6.48 -2.66 -11.23
CA PRO A 41 -5.44 -3.45 -10.56
C PRO A 41 -4.04 -3.21 -11.15
N GLU A 42 -3.43 -2.04 -10.90
CA GLU A 42 -2.05 -1.74 -11.31
C GLU A 42 -0.99 -2.57 -10.53
N ASN A 43 -1.39 -3.27 -9.47
CA ASN A 43 -0.58 -4.30 -8.83
C ASN A 43 -0.30 -5.51 -9.75
N LEU A 44 -1.07 -5.69 -10.82
CA LEU A 44 -0.88 -6.74 -11.83
C LEU A 44 -0.01 -6.29 -13.02
N GLN A 45 0.62 -5.13 -12.98
CA GLN A 45 1.58 -4.70 -13.97
C GLN A 45 2.86 -5.58 -13.97
N LYS A 46 3.62 -5.56 -15.08
CA LYS A 46 4.84 -6.36 -15.27
C LYS A 46 5.89 -6.19 -14.16
N THR A 47 5.94 -4.99 -13.57
CA THR A 47 6.82 -4.68 -12.42
C THR A 47 6.06 -4.64 -11.10
N GLY A 48 4.83 -5.16 -11.05
CA GLY A 48 4.00 -5.20 -9.86
C GLY A 48 3.45 -3.83 -9.41
N SER A 49 3.56 -2.77 -10.23
CA SER A 49 3.01 -1.45 -9.90
C SER A 49 2.90 -0.53 -11.11
N PHE A 50 2.11 0.54 -10.96
CA PHE A 50 1.92 1.60 -11.96
C PHE A 50 3.21 2.32 -12.39
N LYS A 51 4.26 2.27 -11.59
CA LYS A 51 5.50 3.06 -11.79
C LYS A 51 6.16 2.84 -13.15
N ILE A 52 5.99 1.69 -13.73
CA ILE A 52 6.47 1.37 -15.08
C ILE A 52 5.97 2.37 -16.14
N ARG A 53 4.76 2.90 -16.00
CA ARG A 53 4.13 3.82 -16.95
C ARG A 53 4.91 5.13 -17.05
N GLY A 54 5.07 5.83 -15.94
CA GLY A 54 5.80 7.09 -15.89
C GLY A 54 7.29 6.92 -16.15
N ALA A 55 7.92 5.87 -15.63
CA ALA A 55 9.33 5.59 -15.85
C ALA A 55 9.62 5.35 -17.34
N TYR A 56 8.84 4.50 -18.00
CA TYR A 56 9.03 4.24 -19.43
C TYR A 56 8.74 5.47 -20.28
N ASN A 57 7.64 6.19 -20.01
CA ASN A 57 7.29 7.38 -20.76
C ASN A 57 8.42 8.43 -20.71
N LYS A 58 8.98 8.67 -19.51
CA LYS A 58 10.13 9.56 -19.32
C LYS A 58 11.35 9.12 -20.12
N ILE A 59 11.75 7.87 -19.97
CA ILE A 59 12.98 7.36 -20.59
C ILE A 59 12.85 7.27 -22.11
N ALA A 60 11.67 6.93 -22.63
CA ALA A 60 11.41 6.86 -24.08
C ALA A 60 11.52 8.23 -24.78
N LYS A 61 11.20 9.32 -24.06
CA LYS A 61 11.27 10.71 -24.57
C LYS A 61 12.67 11.31 -24.54
N LEU A 62 13.66 10.62 -23.99
CA LEU A 62 15.05 11.11 -23.96
C LEU A 62 15.62 11.22 -25.37
N THR A 63 16.44 12.24 -25.58
CA THR A 63 17.25 12.40 -26.80
C THR A 63 18.28 11.28 -26.92
N GLU A 64 18.77 11.01 -28.12
CA GLU A 64 19.79 9.96 -28.32
C GLU A 64 21.07 10.23 -27.52
N GLU A 65 21.42 11.51 -27.30
CA GLU A 65 22.57 11.91 -26.48
C GLU A 65 22.32 11.58 -24.98
N GLU A 66 21.13 11.86 -24.48
CA GLU A 66 20.73 11.52 -23.09
C GLU A 66 20.66 10.00 -22.88
N LYS A 67 20.13 9.25 -23.86
CA LYS A 67 20.11 7.79 -23.83
C LYS A 67 21.50 7.17 -23.72
N LYS A 68 22.49 7.73 -24.47
CA LYS A 68 23.88 7.27 -24.39
C LYS A 68 24.53 7.50 -23.03
N LYS A 69 24.15 8.55 -22.31
CA LYS A 69 24.62 8.83 -20.95
C LYS A 69 24.02 7.85 -19.94
N GLY A 70 22.78 7.41 -20.17
CA GLY A 70 22.03 6.54 -19.26
C GLY A 70 21.19 7.31 -18.25
N VAL A 71 20.49 6.56 -17.41
CA VAL A 71 19.55 7.12 -16.42
C VAL A 71 19.94 6.73 -15.01
N ILE A 72 19.55 7.57 -14.03
CA ILE A 72 19.75 7.33 -12.61
C ILE A 72 18.47 7.63 -11.83
N ALA A 73 18.22 6.83 -10.78
CA ALA A 73 17.14 7.10 -9.83
C ALA A 73 17.57 6.73 -8.42
N SER A 74 16.94 7.35 -7.42
CA SER A 74 17.01 6.94 -6.01
C SER A 74 15.68 6.34 -5.58
N SER A 75 15.66 5.04 -5.32
CA SER A 75 14.47 4.32 -4.84
C SER A 75 14.84 2.89 -4.47
N ALA A 76 14.26 2.37 -3.39
CA ALA A 76 14.37 0.97 -2.99
C ALA A 76 13.11 0.13 -3.28
N GLY A 77 12.14 0.66 -4.04
CA GLY A 77 10.84 0.03 -4.27
C GLY A 77 10.37 0.04 -5.72
N ASN A 78 9.08 0.33 -5.90
CA ASN A 78 8.39 0.30 -7.19
C ASN A 78 9.04 1.14 -8.28
N HIS A 79 9.53 2.33 -7.93
CA HIS A 79 10.15 3.22 -8.90
C HIS A 79 11.49 2.66 -9.42
N ALA A 80 12.29 2.07 -8.54
CA ALA A 80 13.54 1.40 -8.91
C ALA A 80 13.31 0.32 -9.97
N GLN A 81 12.33 -0.55 -9.74
CA GLN A 81 11.96 -1.62 -10.68
C GLN A 81 11.39 -1.07 -11.98
N GLY A 82 10.55 -0.03 -11.89
CA GLY A 82 10.00 0.66 -13.07
C GLY A 82 11.08 1.25 -13.97
N VAL A 83 12.05 1.97 -13.39
CA VAL A 83 13.17 2.56 -14.13
C VAL A 83 14.08 1.48 -14.70
N ALA A 84 14.47 0.48 -13.92
CA ALA A 84 15.31 -0.62 -14.36
C ALA A 84 14.69 -1.38 -15.54
N TYR A 85 13.40 -1.74 -15.44
CA TYR A 85 12.68 -2.42 -16.51
C TYR A 85 12.58 -1.54 -17.78
N ALA A 86 12.21 -0.27 -17.62
CA ALA A 86 12.07 0.67 -18.75
C ALA A 86 13.40 0.86 -19.49
N ALA A 87 14.48 1.07 -18.75
CA ALA A 87 15.82 1.23 -19.31
C ALA A 87 16.28 -0.03 -20.06
N LYS A 88 16.07 -1.23 -19.46
CA LYS A 88 16.35 -2.51 -20.12
C LYS A 88 15.60 -2.67 -21.44
N ARG A 89 14.32 -2.32 -21.48
CA ARG A 89 13.48 -2.41 -22.70
C ARG A 89 13.96 -1.47 -23.81
N LEU A 90 14.58 -0.36 -23.44
CA LEU A 90 15.09 0.66 -24.37
C LEU A 90 16.59 0.51 -24.64
N GLY A 91 17.27 -0.48 -24.06
CA GLY A 91 18.70 -0.70 -24.23
C GLY A 91 19.57 0.39 -23.59
N ILE A 92 19.08 1.04 -22.53
CA ILE A 92 19.72 2.18 -21.86
C ILE A 92 20.32 1.72 -20.53
N LYS A 93 21.51 2.20 -20.19
CA LYS A 93 22.13 1.98 -18.88
C LYS A 93 21.28 2.62 -17.78
N ALA A 94 21.00 1.87 -16.71
CA ALA A 94 20.32 2.38 -15.51
C ALA A 94 21.17 2.17 -14.26
N VAL A 95 21.26 3.20 -13.43
CA VAL A 95 21.89 3.18 -12.10
C VAL A 95 20.80 3.48 -11.07
N ILE A 96 20.67 2.62 -10.07
CA ILE A 96 19.70 2.81 -8.98
C ILE A 96 20.45 2.90 -7.65
N VAL A 97 20.26 4.00 -6.94
CA VAL A 97 20.88 4.22 -5.63
C VAL A 97 19.86 3.91 -4.55
N MET A 98 20.26 3.06 -3.59
CA MET A 98 19.44 2.60 -2.47
C MET A 98 20.19 2.75 -1.14
N PRO A 99 19.51 2.91 0.00
CA PRO A 99 20.12 2.81 1.32
C PRO A 99 20.82 1.46 1.53
N LYS A 100 21.88 1.44 2.33
CA LYS A 100 22.67 0.21 2.61
C LYS A 100 21.83 -0.93 3.21
N HIS A 101 20.86 -0.58 4.05
CA HIS A 101 19.99 -1.53 4.74
C HIS A 101 18.75 -1.95 3.92
N THR A 102 18.73 -1.62 2.62
CA THR A 102 17.64 -2.10 1.75
C THR A 102 17.60 -3.64 1.74
N PRO A 103 16.44 -4.25 2.00
CA PRO A 103 16.30 -5.71 1.97
C PRO A 103 16.80 -6.31 0.66
N LEU A 104 17.57 -7.41 0.76
CA LEU A 104 18.21 -8.05 -0.39
C LEU A 104 17.22 -8.43 -1.50
N ILE A 105 16.01 -8.83 -1.13
CA ILE A 105 14.94 -9.17 -2.08
C ILE A 105 14.59 -7.97 -2.99
N LYS A 106 14.59 -6.74 -2.47
CA LYS A 106 14.34 -5.52 -3.27
C LYS A 106 15.53 -5.17 -4.16
N VAL A 107 16.74 -5.37 -3.68
CA VAL A 107 17.98 -5.17 -4.45
C VAL A 107 18.02 -6.14 -5.64
N GLU A 108 17.80 -7.43 -5.38
CA GLU A 108 17.82 -8.47 -6.41
C GLU A 108 16.67 -8.31 -7.42
N ALA A 109 15.49 -7.93 -6.98
CA ALA A 109 14.37 -7.62 -7.89
C ALA A 109 14.74 -6.50 -8.89
N THR A 110 15.50 -5.49 -8.46
CA THR A 110 15.97 -4.41 -9.34
C THR A 110 17.09 -4.87 -10.25
N ARG A 111 18.07 -5.62 -9.74
CA ARG A 111 19.18 -6.19 -10.54
C ARG A 111 18.69 -7.14 -11.61
N LYS A 112 17.63 -7.91 -11.35
CA LYS A 112 16.99 -8.81 -12.33
C LYS A 112 16.55 -8.08 -13.60
N TYR A 113 16.21 -6.80 -13.49
CA TYR A 113 15.92 -5.94 -14.65
C TYR A 113 17.17 -5.33 -15.29
N GLY A 114 18.38 -5.69 -14.84
CA GLY A 114 19.64 -5.29 -15.47
C GLY A 114 20.18 -3.92 -15.05
N ALA A 115 19.63 -3.32 -14.00
CA ALA A 115 20.18 -2.07 -13.48
C ALA A 115 21.40 -2.32 -12.58
N GLU A 116 22.36 -1.41 -12.62
CA GLU A 116 23.42 -1.30 -11.65
C GLU A 116 22.85 -0.74 -10.33
N VAL A 117 23.05 -1.45 -9.21
CA VAL A 117 22.57 -1.00 -7.90
C VAL A 117 23.73 -0.55 -7.05
N VAL A 118 23.68 0.71 -6.63
CA VAL A 118 24.62 1.35 -5.70
C VAL A 118 23.98 1.45 -4.32
N LEU A 119 24.56 0.79 -3.33
CA LEU A 119 24.11 0.87 -1.93
C LEU A 119 24.88 1.98 -1.21
N HIS A 120 24.17 3.03 -0.73
CA HIS A 120 24.82 4.18 -0.10
C HIS A 120 23.95 4.81 0.99
N GLY A 121 24.59 5.22 2.09
CA GLY A 121 23.94 5.89 3.22
C GLY A 121 23.02 4.99 4.03
N GLU A 122 22.44 5.56 5.07
CA GLU A 122 21.57 4.82 5.99
C GLU A 122 20.07 5.03 5.66
N VAL A 123 19.73 6.21 5.19
CA VAL A 123 18.34 6.63 4.87
C VAL A 123 18.18 7.03 3.41
N TYR A 124 16.93 7.22 3.00
CA TYR A 124 16.59 7.61 1.63
C TYR A 124 17.31 8.90 1.19
N ASP A 125 17.41 9.89 2.06
CA ASP A 125 18.02 11.18 1.72
C ASP A 125 19.53 11.06 1.40
N ASP A 126 20.24 10.14 2.05
CA ASP A 126 21.64 9.86 1.75
C ASP A 126 21.78 9.24 0.36
N ALA A 127 20.94 8.25 0.06
CA ALA A 127 20.90 7.61 -1.25
C ALA A 127 20.52 8.62 -2.36
N TYR A 128 19.58 9.52 -2.07
CA TYR A 128 19.17 10.57 -3.00
C TYR A 128 20.30 11.56 -3.28
N LYS A 129 21.01 12.05 -2.25
CA LYS A 129 22.19 12.92 -2.42
C LYS A 129 23.27 12.24 -3.27
N LYS A 130 23.54 10.95 -2.98
CA LYS A 130 24.51 10.18 -3.76
C LYS A 130 24.10 10.01 -5.22
N ALA A 131 22.79 9.83 -5.48
CA ALA A 131 22.29 9.77 -6.85
C ALA A 131 22.50 11.10 -7.60
N LEU A 132 22.33 12.24 -6.94
CA LEU A 132 22.60 13.56 -7.52
C LEU A 132 24.11 13.80 -7.78
N GLU A 133 25.00 13.31 -6.91
CA GLU A 133 26.44 13.33 -7.12
C GLU A 133 26.81 12.54 -8.39
N LEU A 134 26.37 11.27 -8.46
CA LEU A 134 26.62 10.39 -9.62
C LEU A 134 26.01 10.94 -10.91
N GLN A 135 24.84 11.57 -10.82
CA GLN A 135 24.23 12.29 -11.93
C GLN A 135 25.19 13.36 -12.49
N LYS A 136 25.72 14.20 -11.60
CA LYS A 136 26.63 15.30 -11.99
C LYS A 136 27.95 14.79 -12.56
N GLU A 137 28.53 13.76 -11.95
CA GLU A 137 29.79 13.16 -12.34
C GLU A 137 29.74 12.48 -13.72
N ASN A 138 28.65 11.76 -13.99
CA ASN A 138 28.54 10.91 -15.19
C ASN A 138 27.58 11.48 -16.25
N GLY A 139 26.87 12.55 -15.93
CA GLY A 139 25.89 13.17 -16.83
C GLY A 139 24.61 12.35 -17.02
N TYR A 140 24.29 11.42 -16.12
CA TYR A 140 23.05 10.64 -16.18
C TYR A 140 21.81 11.52 -16.15
N VAL A 141 20.73 11.07 -16.79
CA VAL A 141 19.41 11.71 -16.65
C VAL A 141 18.72 11.19 -15.40
N PHE A 142 18.37 12.08 -14.48
CA PHE A 142 17.65 11.71 -13.27
C PHE A 142 16.18 11.43 -13.58
N VAL A 143 15.69 10.27 -13.22
CA VAL A 143 14.28 9.89 -13.35
C VAL A 143 13.61 10.02 -11.98
N HIS A 144 12.92 11.15 -11.77
CA HIS A 144 12.29 11.45 -10.49
C HIS A 144 11.04 10.57 -10.25
N PRO A 145 10.81 10.04 -9.04
CA PRO A 145 9.70 9.11 -8.78
C PRO A 145 8.29 9.69 -8.92
N PHE A 146 8.13 11.02 -8.93
CA PHE A 146 6.82 11.68 -8.99
C PHE A 146 6.85 13.15 -9.47
N ASN A 147 7.91 13.93 -9.21
CA ASN A 147 7.97 15.37 -9.51
C ASN A 147 8.61 15.65 -10.88
N ASP A 148 8.09 15.03 -11.92
CA ASP A 148 8.56 15.13 -13.31
C ASP A 148 7.36 15.10 -14.27
N GLU A 149 7.30 16.03 -15.23
CA GLU A 149 6.17 16.17 -16.17
C GLU A 149 5.97 14.89 -17.01
N ASP A 150 7.03 14.30 -17.54
CA ASP A 150 6.92 13.09 -18.36
C ASP A 150 6.51 11.86 -17.55
N VAL A 151 6.89 11.83 -16.26
CA VAL A 151 6.42 10.79 -15.31
C VAL A 151 4.93 10.98 -15.03
N ILE A 152 4.49 12.20 -14.74
CA ILE A 152 3.07 12.54 -14.51
C ILE A 152 2.23 12.14 -15.74
N GLU A 153 2.70 12.48 -16.93
CA GLU A 153 2.07 12.15 -18.22
C GLU A 153 1.86 10.63 -18.36
N GLY A 154 2.90 9.83 -18.13
CA GLY A 154 2.80 8.38 -18.18
C GLY A 154 1.77 7.80 -17.19
N GLN A 155 1.69 8.33 -15.97
CA GLN A 155 0.73 7.89 -14.94
C GLN A 155 -0.72 8.22 -15.34
N GLY A 156 -0.94 9.34 -16.03
CA GLY A 156 -2.26 9.76 -16.48
C GLY A 156 -2.91 8.80 -17.48
N THR A 157 -2.13 7.94 -18.14
CA THR A 157 -2.68 6.91 -19.06
C THR A 157 -3.65 5.94 -18.38
N ILE A 158 -3.54 5.78 -17.06
CA ILE A 158 -4.47 4.97 -16.25
C ILE A 158 -5.89 5.54 -16.34
N ALA A 159 -6.05 6.86 -16.26
CA ALA A 159 -7.36 7.51 -16.36
C ALA A 159 -8.00 7.30 -17.74
N LEU A 160 -7.19 7.30 -18.82
CA LEU A 160 -7.70 7.03 -20.15
C LEU A 160 -8.26 5.59 -20.25
N GLU A 161 -7.54 4.61 -19.69
CA GLU A 161 -7.99 3.22 -19.64
C GLU A 161 -9.26 3.05 -18.81
N ILE A 162 -9.35 3.72 -17.65
CA ILE A 162 -10.54 3.70 -16.78
C ILE A 162 -11.75 4.24 -17.52
N LEU A 163 -11.63 5.42 -18.12
CA LEU A 163 -12.74 6.09 -18.80
C LEU A 163 -13.09 5.48 -20.19
N ASP A 164 -12.22 4.65 -20.75
CA ASP A 164 -12.56 3.84 -21.93
C ASP A 164 -13.40 2.62 -21.55
N GLU A 165 -13.17 2.02 -20.36
CA GLU A 165 -13.92 0.86 -19.88
C GLU A 165 -15.19 1.23 -19.12
N LEU A 166 -15.18 2.35 -18.39
CA LEU A 166 -16.30 2.87 -17.59
C LEU A 166 -16.46 4.38 -17.85
N PRO A 167 -17.06 4.76 -19.01
CA PRO A 167 -17.19 6.18 -19.41
C PRO A 167 -18.05 7.01 -18.45
N ASP A 168 -18.95 6.37 -17.72
CA ASP A 168 -19.85 6.95 -16.73
C ASP A 168 -19.39 6.79 -15.28
N ALA A 169 -18.08 6.61 -15.06
CA ALA A 169 -17.49 6.65 -13.72
C ALA A 169 -17.77 8.01 -13.07
N ASP A 170 -18.32 7.99 -11.85
CA ASP A 170 -18.55 9.21 -11.05
C ASP A 170 -17.29 9.68 -10.34
N ILE A 171 -16.52 8.73 -9.80
CA ILE A 171 -15.36 9.03 -8.92
C ILE A 171 -14.20 8.08 -9.22
N ILE A 172 -12.99 8.62 -9.20
CA ILE A 172 -11.75 7.85 -9.19
C ILE A 172 -11.00 8.15 -7.90
N LEU A 173 -10.77 7.11 -7.08
CA LEU A 173 -9.97 7.17 -5.86
C LEU A 173 -8.53 6.80 -6.19
N VAL A 174 -7.57 7.64 -5.79
CA VAL A 174 -6.17 7.50 -6.17
C VAL A 174 -5.25 7.63 -4.96
N PRO A 175 -4.30 6.70 -4.71
CA PRO A 175 -3.33 6.86 -3.63
C PRO A 175 -2.49 8.11 -3.82
N LEU A 176 -2.28 8.86 -2.74
CA LEU A 176 -1.53 10.08 -2.75
C LEU A 176 -0.35 10.01 -1.75
N GLY A 177 0.86 10.00 -2.27
CA GLY A 177 2.10 10.23 -1.54
C GLY A 177 2.78 11.47 -2.10
N GLY A 178 3.83 11.34 -2.91
CA GLY A 178 4.49 12.49 -3.57
C GLY A 178 3.68 13.23 -4.64
N GLY A 179 2.48 12.72 -4.98
CA GLY A 179 1.50 13.37 -5.85
C GLY A 179 1.54 13.02 -7.33
N GLY A 180 2.57 12.30 -7.83
CA GLY A 180 2.73 12.08 -9.28
C GLY A 180 1.62 11.23 -9.91
N LEU A 181 1.12 10.21 -9.21
CA LEU A 181 0.02 9.36 -9.69
C LEU A 181 -1.29 10.14 -9.77
N VAL A 182 -1.66 10.79 -8.68
CA VAL A 182 -2.93 11.57 -8.61
C VAL A 182 -2.89 12.74 -9.58
N SER A 183 -1.75 13.43 -9.74
CA SER A 183 -1.59 14.52 -10.71
C SER A 183 -1.84 14.05 -12.15
N GLY A 184 -1.26 12.90 -12.53
CA GLY A 184 -1.46 12.31 -13.86
C GLY A 184 -2.90 11.89 -14.07
N ILE A 185 -3.46 11.09 -13.15
CA ILE A 185 -4.85 10.59 -13.26
C ILE A 185 -5.84 11.75 -13.26
N ALA A 186 -5.74 12.70 -12.33
CA ALA A 186 -6.69 13.79 -12.22
C ALA A 186 -6.68 14.69 -13.46
N SER A 187 -5.49 15.09 -13.93
CA SER A 187 -5.41 15.93 -15.13
C SER A 187 -5.92 15.22 -16.38
N ALA A 188 -5.54 13.97 -16.61
CA ALA A 188 -6.03 13.20 -17.77
C ALA A 188 -7.54 12.96 -17.70
N ALA A 189 -8.05 12.60 -16.50
CA ALA A 189 -9.48 12.37 -16.29
C ALA A 189 -10.31 13.62 -16.55
N LYS A 190 -9.95 14.76 -15.95
CA LYS A 190 -10.66 16.03 -16.14
C LYS A 190 -10.61 16.56 -17.57
N LEU A 191 -9.49 16.34 -18.26
CA LEU A 191 -9.37 16.73 -19.68
C LEU A 191 -10.22 15.85 -20.60
N LYS A 192 -10.45 14.57 -20.25
CA LYS A 192 -11.27 13.63 -21.02
C LYS A 192 -12.76 13.73 -20.65
N ASN A 193 -13.07 13.78 -19.37
CA ASN A 193 -14.41 13.91 -18.82
C ASN A 193 -14.39 14.88 -17.62
N PRO A 194 -14.78 16.14 -17.80
CA PRO A 194 -14.76 17.14 -16.71
C PRO A 194 -15.70 16.83 -15.53
N GLN A 195 -16.70 15.93 -15.74
CA GLN A 195 -17.69 15.59 -14.71
C GLN A 195 -17.17 14.57 -13.70
N VAL A 196 -16.20 13.71 -14.08
CA VAL A 196 -15.65 12.73 -13.15
C VAL A 196 -14.91 13.42 -12.02
N LYS A 197 -15.17 13.02 -10.78
CA LYS A 197 -14.42 13.50 -9.62
C LYS A 197 -13.19 12.64 -9.39
N VAL A 198 -12.08 13.27 -9.01
CA VAL A 198 -10.86 12.57 -8.60
C VAL A 198 -10.55 12.94 -7.16
N ILE A 199 -10.49 11.93 -6.30
CA ILE A 199 -10.24 12.09 -4.87
C ILE A 199 -8.90 11.43 -4.54
N GLY A 200 -7.99 12.23 -3.97
CA GLY A 200 -6.73 11.74 -3.43
C GLY A 200 -6.94 11.00 -2.10
N VAL A 201 -6.17 9.94 -1.86
CA VAL A 201 -6.24 9.21 -0.59
C VAL A 201 -4.85 9.15 0.04
N GLU A 202 -4.71 9.81 1.18
CA GLU A 202 -3.49 9.83 1.99
C GLU A 202 -3.61 8.92 3.22
N PRO A 203 -2.53 8.33 3.72
CA PRO A 203 -2.55 7.74 5.05
C PRO A 203 -2.59 8.86 6.12
N GLU A 204 -3.35 8.68 7.18
CA GLU A 204 -3.47 9.67 8.28
C GLU A 204 -2.10 10.09 8.84
N GLY A 205 -1.16 9.12 8.96
CA GLY A 205 0.18 9.38 9.46
C GLY A 205 1.14 10.09 8.49
N ALA A 206 0.70 10.42 7.26
CA ALA A 206 1.53 11.13 6.26
C ALA A 206 0.68 11.97 5.29
N ALA A 207 -0.21 12.81 5.81
CA ALA A 207 -1.13 13.67 5.04
C ALA A 207 -0.44 14.95 4.54
N SER A 208 0.59 14.81 3.71
CA SER A 208 1.43 15.93 3.27
C SER A 208 0.75 16.85 2.23
N ALA A 209 -0.18 16.33 1.44
CA ALA A 209 -0.92 17.13 0.46
C ALA A 209 -2.02 17.95 1.13
N ILE A 210 -2.74 17.38 2.11
CA ILE A 210 -3.70 18.14 2.93
C ILE A 210 -2.98 19.30 3.61
N ALA A 211 -1.86 19.04 4.29
CA ALA A 211 -1.08 20.10 4.95
C ALA A 211 -0.60 21.19 3.97
N ALA A 212 -0.21 20.80 2.74
CA ALA A 212 0.20 21.74 1.71
C ALA A 212 -0.97 22.61 1.21
N LEU A 213 -2.16 22.00 1.00
CA LEU A 213 -3.36 22.74 0.57
C LEU A 213 -3.83 23.73 1.63
N GLU A 214 -3.85 23.33 2.90
CA GLU A 214 -4.21 24.21 4.03
C GLU A 214 -3.27 25.42 4.16
N LYS A 215 -1.96 25.22 3.89
CA LYS A 215 -0.95 26.29 3.92
C LYS A 215 -0.86 27.09 2.63
N GLY A 216 -1.52 26.64 1.55
CA GLY A 216 -1.43 27.26 0.23
C GLY A 216 -0.05 27.13 -0.46
N LYS A 217 0.85 26.30 0.08
CA LYS A 217 2.19 26.05 -0.43
C LYS A 217 2.70 24.67 0.01
N VAL A 218 3.65 24.12 -0.73
CA VAL A 218 4.32 22.87 -0.33
C VAL A 218 4.99 23.04 1.02
N VAL A 219 4.71 22.11 1.93
CA VAL A 219 5.29 22.04 3.28
C VAL A 219 5.88 20.67 3.52
N GLU A 220 6.79 20.57 4.48
CA GLU A 220 7.39 19.32 4.91
C GLU A 220 6.83 18.94 6.28
N LEU A 221 6.31 17.72 6.39
CA LEU A 221 5.88 17.13 7.66
C LEU A 221 7.09 16.80 8.53
N ALA A 222 6.95 16.95 9.84
CA ALA A 222 7.99 16.56 10.80
C ALA A 222 8.31 15.06 10.69
N GLU A 223 7.27 14.23 10.54
CA GLU A 223 7.40 12.78 10.39
C GLU A 223 6.34 12.23 9.42
N ALA A 224 6.56 11.01 8.95
CA ALA A 224 5.58 10.24 8.19
C ALA A 224 5.53 8.84 8.83
N ASN A 225 4.49 8.59 9.63
CA ASN A 225 4.34 7.38 10.42
C ASN A 225 3.09 6.61 9.98
N THR A 226 3.28 5.65 9.09
CA THR A 226 2.23 4.77 8.55
C THR A 226 2.82 3.48 8.02
N ILE A 227 2.02 2.41 7.98
CA ILE A 227 2.39 1.15 7.32
C ILE A 227 2.36 1.25 5.78
N ALA A 228 1.84 2.34 5.22
CA ALA A 228 1.74 2.58 3.78
C ALA A 228 3.05 3.18 3.20
N ASP A 229 4.14 2.42 3.23
CA ASP A 229 5.50 2.84 2.88
C ASP A 229 5.62 3.63 1.56
N GLY A 230 4.90 3.20 0.52
CA GLY A 230 4.96 3.82 -0.81
C GLY A 230 4.35 5.21 -0.87
N THR A 231 3.54 5.59 0.13
CA THR A 231 2.89 6.90 0.30
C THR A 231 3.37 7.64 1.55
N ALA A 232 4.28 7.06 2.34
CA ALA A 232 4.88 7.70 3.52
C ALA A 232 5.87 8.80 3.09
N VAL A 233 5.37 9.87 2.49
CA VAL A 233 6.15 10.97 1.93
C VAL A 233 5.92 12.24 2.73
N LYS A 234 6.99 12.77 3.32
CA LYS A 234 6.92 13.99 4.14
C LYS A 234 6.55 15.26 3.35
N ARG A 235 6.77 15.25 2.03
CA ARG A 235 6.59 16.44 1.19
C ARG A 235 6.15 16.04 -0.21
N ILE A 236 5.07 16.63 -0.69
CA ILE A 236 4.65 16.47 -2.09
C ILE A 236 5.58 17.23 -3.05
N GLY A 237 5.56 16.85 -4.34
CA GLY A 237 6.32 17.57 -5.36
C GLY A 237 5.74 18.96 -5.64
N GLU A 238 6.62 19.94 -5.91
CA GLU A 238 6.20 21.32 -6.23
C GLU A 238 5.28 21.36 -7.47
N ARG A 239 5.65 20.61 -8.53
CA ARG A 239 4.80 20.48 -9.72
C ARG A 239 3.48 19.82 -9.39
N ASN A 240 3.50 18.76 -8.60
CA ASN A 240 2.31 17.99 -8.21
C ASN A 240 1.33 18.84 -7.40
N PHE A 241 1.82 19.76 -6.55
CA PHE A 241 0.97 20.68 -5.82
C PHE A 241 0.08 21.51 -6.76
N GLU A 242 0.64 22.03 -7.85
CA GLU A 242 -0.14 22.81 -8.84
C GLU A 242 -1.17 21.94 -9.58
N TYR A 243 -0.84 20.67 -9.87
CA TYR A 243 -1.78 19.73 -10.47
C TYR A 243 -2.90 19.36 -9.49
N ILE A 244 -2.54 19.06 -8.24
CA ILE A 244 -3.49 18.70 -7.19
C ILE A 244 -4.47 19.85 -6.96
N LYS A 245 -3.96 21.06 -6.76
CA LYS A 245 -4.77 22.26 -6.56
C LYS A 245 -5.76 22.51 -7.70
N LYS A 246 -5.40 22.16 -8.94
CA LYS A 246 -6.21 22.43 -10.11
C LYS A 246 -7.21 21.34 -10.47
N TYR A 247 -6.84 20.07 -10.29
CA TYR A 247 -7.56 18.94 -10.87
C TYR A 247 -8.10 17.92 -9.86
N VAL A 248 -7.63 17.93 -8.62
CA VAL A 248 -8.13 17.05 -7.56
C VAL A 248 -9.31 17.71 -6.87
N ASP A 249 -10.42 17.01 -6.78
CA ASP A 249 -11.67 17.56 -6.23
C ASP A 249 -11.69 17.50 -4.70
N ASP A 250 -11.06 16.50 -4.09
CA ASP A 250 -11.02 16.30 -2.64
C ASP A 250 -9.86 15.39 -2.24
N ILE A 251 -9.49 15.41 -0.96
CA ILE A 251 -8.51 14.49 -0.39
C ILE A 251 -9.07 13.94 0.92
N VAL A 252 -9.03 12.62 1.06
CA VAL A 252 -9.46 11.92 2.28
C VAL A 252 -8.30 11.14 2.88
N THR A 253 -8.35 10.90 4.19
CA THR A 253 -7.34 10.10 4.89
C THR A 253 -7.88 8.74 5.30
N VAL A 254 -6.96 7.80 5.45
CA VAL A 254 -7.21 6.42 5.88
C VAL A 254 -6.22 6.05 6.97
N SER A 255 -6.71 5.49 8.06
CA SER A 255 -5.87 4.96 9.13
C SER A 255 -5.23 3.62 8.77
N ASP A 256 -4.15 3.26 9.45
CA ASP A 256 -3.50 1.96 9.29
C ASP A 256 -4.43 0.79 9.65
N TYR A 257 -5.39 1.03 10.56
CA TYR A 257 -6.44 0.07 10.91
C TYR A 257 -7.36 -0.23 9.71
N GLU A 258 -7.88 0.80 9.06
CA GLU A 258 -8.75 0.67 7.88
C GLU A 258 -8.03 0.01 6.71
N LEU A 259 -6.71 0.24 6.59
CA LEU A 259 -5.87 -0.46 5.60
C LEU A 259 -5.80 -1.97 5.85
N MET A 260 -5.59 -2.40 7.10
CA MET A 260 -5.55 -3.82 7.46
C MET A 260 -6.89 -4.51 7.17
N GLU A 261 -8.01 -3.86 7.48
CA GLU A 261 -9.35 -4.37 7.17
C GLU A 261 -9.57 -4.54 5.67
N ALA A 262 -9.23 -3.52 4.88
CA ALA A 262 -9.36 -3.56 3.43
C ALA A 262 -8.44 -4.62 2.80
N PHE A 263 -7.22 -4.81 3.36
CA PHE A 263 -6.30 -5.85 2.92
C PHE A 263 -6.89 -7.25 3.07
N LEU A 264 -7.45 -7.56 4.24
CA LEU A 264 -8.07 -8.87 4.47
C LEU A 264 -9.21 -9.14 3.49
N LEU A 265 -10.10 -8.17 3.28
CA LEU A 265 -11.20 -8.32 2.33
C LEU A 265 -10.70 -8.52 0.90
N LEU A 266 -9.65 -7.79 0.51
CA LEU A 266 -9.05 -7.93 -0.81
C LEU A 266 -8.50 -9.35 -1.02
N VAL A 267 -7.76 -9.88 -0.05
CA VAL A 267 -7.21 -11.25 -0.10
C VAL A 267 -8.32 -12.30 -0.03
N GLU A 268 -9.26 -12.17 0.92
CA GLU A 268 -10.31 -13.17 1.14
C GLU A 268 -11.33 -13.23 -0.01
N LYS A 269 -11.73 -12.09 -0.57
CA LYS A 269 -12.83 -12.00 -1.53
C LYS A 269 -12.38 -11.89 -2.97
N HIS A 270 -11.28 -11.15 -3.23
CA HIS A 270 -10.77 -10.95 -4.59
C HIS A 270 -9.59 -11.84 -4.96
N LYS A 271 -8.93 -12.48 -3.98
CA LYS A 271 -7.68 -13.25 -4.19
C LYS A 271 -6.58 -12.39 -4.79
N LEU A 272 -6.64 -11.07 -4.52
CA LEU A 272 -5.65 -10.09 -4.94
C LEU A 272 -4.77 -9.70 -3.76
N VAL A 273 -3.47 -9.56 -4.02
CA VAL A 273 -2.51 -9.01 -3.07
C VAL A 273 -2.07 -7.66 -3.58
N ALA A 274 -2.24 -6.62 -2.77
CA ALA A 274 -1.73 -5.29 -3.03
C ALA A 274 -0.92 -4.80 -1.83
N GLU A 275 0.07 -3.94 -2.08
CA GLU A 275 0.85 -3.31 -1.02
C GLU A 275 0.01 -2.27 -0.26
N ASN A 276 0.41 -1.94 0.97
CA ASN A 276 -0.37 -1.08 1.85
C ASN A 276 -0.74 0.27 1.21
N SER A 277 0.18 0.91 0.50
CA SER A 277 -0.10 2.13 -0.27
C SER A 277 -1.08 1.93 -1.42
N GLY A 278 -1.09 0.74 -2.02
CA GLY A 278 -1.99 0.38 -3.11
C GLY A 278 -3.44 0.18 -2.68
N ILE A 279 -3.66 -0.10 -1.39
CA ILE A 279 -4.98 -0.42 -0.84
C ILE A 279 -5.72 0.84 -0.34
N LEU A 280 -5.03 1.95 -0.13
CA LEU A 280 -5.62 3.21 0.36
C LEU A 280 -6.98 3.55 -0.30
N PRO A 281 -7.13 3.50 -1.64
CA PRO A 281 -8.39 3.84 -2.28
C PRO A 281 -9.55 2.91 -1.94
N VAL A 282 -9.25 1.63 -1.73
CA VAL A 282 -10.27 0.63 -1.38
C VAL A 282 -10.77 0.86 0.06
N ALA A 283 -9.85 1.15 0.98
CA ALA A 283 -10.20 1.50 2.35
C ALA A 283 -11.03 2.81 2.39
N ALA A 284 -10.64 3.82 1.60
CA ALA A 284 -11.36 5.08 1.51
C ALA A 284 -12.77 4.95 0.94
N ALA A 285 -13.02 3.98 0.04
CA ALA A 285 -14.32 3.80 -0.58
C ALA A 285 -15.46 3.60 0.44
N LYS A 286 -15.16 3.00 1.60
CA LYS A 286 -16.11 2.81 2.70
C LYS A 286 -16.41 4.09 3.48
N LYS A 287 -15.47 5.04 3.50
CA LYS A 287 -15.56 6.30 4.27
C LYS A 287 -16.35 7.38 3.54
N LEU A 288 -16.52 7.25 2.24
CA LEU A 288 -17.24 8.25 1.45
C LEU A 288 -18.71 8.27 1.86
N ASN A 289 -19.17 9.41 2.37
CA ASN A 289 -20.57 9.58 2.78
C ASN A 289 -21.49 9.85 1.57
N ILE A 290 -21.40 8.97 0.55
CA ILE A 290 -22.17 9.02 -0.69
C ILE A 290 -22.66 7.62 -1.05
N LYS A 291 -23.77 7.53 -1.80
CA LYS A 291 -24.38 6.26 -2.22
C LYS A 291 -24.76 6.30 -3.70
N GLY A 292 -24.87 5.11 -4.30
CA GLY A 292 -25.36 4.93 -5.67
C GLY A 292 -24.41 5.50 -6.74
N LYS A 293 -23.10 5.57 -6.46
CA LYS A 293 -22.06 6.09 -7.34
C LYS A 293 -21.22 4.99 -7.94
N LYS A 294 -20.75 5.17 -9.16
CA LYS A 294 -19.74 4.33 -9.80
C LYS A 294 -18.35 4.84 -9.45
N ILE A 295 -17.64 4.10 -8.61
CA ILE A 295 -16.36 4.50 -8.05
C ILE A 295 -15.27 3.54 -8.49
N VAL A 296 -14.19 4.07 -9.04
CA VAL A 296 -13.00 3.28 -9.39
C VAL A 296 -11.90 3.51 -8.36
N ALA A 297 -11.47 2.45 -7.68
CA ALA A 297 -10.35 2.46 -6.75
C ALA A 297 -9.07 1.96 -7.45
N VAL A 298 -8.02 2.77 -7.50
CA VAL A 298 -6.76 2.41 -8.15
C VAL A 298 -5.87 1.62 -7.17
N LEU A 299 -5.73 0.30 -7.38
CA LEU A 299 -4.77 -0.53 -6.67
C LEU A 299 -3.37 -0.30 -7.26
N SER A 300 -2.62 0.64 -6.72
CA SER A 300 -1.43 1.20 -7.38
C SER A 300 -0.22 0.26 -7.47
N GLY A 301 -0.10 -0.72 -6.57
CA GLY A 301 1.01 -1.67 -6.54
C GLY A 301 0.76 -2.88 -5.65
N GLY A 302 1.62 -3.91 -5.83
CA GLY A 302 1.54 -5.18 -5.10
C GLY A 302 2.91 -5.72 -4.65
N ASN A 303 3.96 -4.92 -4.69
CA ASN A 303 5.32 -5.32 -4.30
C ASN A 303 5.48 -5.29 -2.77
N ILE A 304 4.74 -6.16 -2.10
CA ILE A 304 4.75 -6.32 -0.64
C ILE A 304 5.58 -7.56 -0.26
N ASP A 305 6.30 -7.46 0.85
CA ASP A 305 7.06 -8.59 1.40
C ASP A 305 6.14 -9.64 2.04
N VAL A 306 6.49 -10.92 1.88
CA VAL A 306 5.69 -12.05 2.40
C VAL A 306 5.56 -12.01 3.93
N LEU A 307 6.58 -11.56 4.66
CA LEU A 307 6.51 -11.40 6.11
C LEU A 307 5.53 -10.28 6.48
N THR A 308 5.50 -9.20 5.70
CA THR A 308 4.50 -8.13 5.87
C THR A 308 3.09 -8.65 5.59
N ILE A 309 2.89 -9.44 4.54
CA ILE A 309 1.60 -10.11 4.26
C ILE A 309 1.16 -10.94 5.46
N SER A 310 2.05 -11.80 5.98
CA SER A 310 1.76 -12.64 7.16
C SER A 310 1.38 -11.81 8.38
N SER A 311 2.13 -10.73 8.63
CA SER A 311 1.83 -9.81 9.74
C SER A 311 0.48 -9.12 9.57
N MET A 312 0.15 -8.64 8.35
CA MET A 312 -1.14 -8.00 8.04
C MET A 312 -2.32 -8.96 8.26
N ILE A 313 -2.18 -10.21 7.77
CA ILE A 313 -3.20 -11.24 7.96
C ILE A 313 -3.41 -11.52 9.45
N ASN A 314 -2.34 -11.79 10.20
CA ASN A 314 -2.45 -12.14 11.62
C ASN A 314 -3.06 -11.00 12.45
N LYS A 315 -2.57 -9.76 12.26
CA LYS A 315 -3.11 -8.59 12.94
C LYS A 315 -4.58 -8.36 12.60
N GLY A 316 -4.94 -8.44 11.33
CA GLY A 316 -6.32 -8.26 10.90
C GLY A 316 -7.26 -9.37 11.43
N LEU A 317 -6.82 -10.62 11.54
CA LEU A 317 -7.59 -11.70 12.15
C LEU A 317 -7.78 -11.48 13.66
N ILE A 318 -6.76 -10.97 14.36
CA ILE A 318 -6.87 -10.57 15.78
C ILE A 318 -7.90 -9.45 15.93
N MET A 319 -7.83 -8.43 15.08
CA MET A 319 -8.74 -7.28 15.11
C MET A 319 -10.20 -7.66 14.86
N ARG A 320 -10.46 -8.66 14.02
CA ARG A 320 -11.79 -9.21 13.77
C ARG A 320 -12.23 -10.22 14.83
N GLY A 321 -11.44 -10.43 15.89
CA GLY A 321 -11.72 -11.44 16.90
C GLY A 321 -11.72 -12.87 16.33
N ARG A 322 -11.03 -13.15 15.22
CA ARG A 322 -10.90 -14.49 14.65
C ARG A 322 -9.73 -15.27 15.22
N ILE A 323 -8.78 -14.57 15.82
CA ILE A 323 -7.71 -15.13 16.64
C ILE A 323 -7.80 -14.45 18.01
N PHE A 324 -7.92 -15.26 19.06
CA PHE A 324 -8.00 -14.80 20.43
C PHE A 324 -6.89 -15.43 21.27
N THR A 325 -6.06 -14.59 21.89
CA THR A 325 -5.01 -15.02 22.81
C THR A 325 -5.34 -14.54 24.22
N PHE A 326 -5.31 -15.45 25.15
CA PHE A 326 -5.53 -15.16 26.57
C PHE A 326 -4.58 -15.96 27.44
N SER A 327 -4.34 -15.48 28.66
CA SER A 327 -3.67 -16.22 29.71
C SER A 327 -4.65 -16.62 30.81
N VAL A 328 -4.40 -17.76 31.42
CA VAL A 328 -5.16 -18.28 32.57
C VAL A 328 -4.18 -18.82 33.62
N GLN A 329 -4.42 -18.49 34.88
CA GLN A 329 -3.68 -19.03 36.00
C GLN A 329 -4.27 -20.39 36.42
N LEU A 330 -3.43 -21.40 36.49
CA LEU A 330 -3.80 -22.77 36.83
C LEU A 330 -2.99 -23.23 38.03
N ALA A 331 -3.64 -24.03 38.92
CA ALA A 331 -2.87 -24.73 39.94
C ALA A 331 -1.86 -25.70 39.30
N ASP A 332 -0.64 -25.75 39.78
CA ASP A 332 0.37 -26.69 39.28
C ASP A 332 0.08 -28.12 39.72
N LYS A 333 -0.88 -28.75 39.04
CA LYS A 333 -1.38 -30.12 39.34
C LYS A 333 -1.72 -30.84 38.02
N PRO A 334 -1.53 -32.18 37.96
CA PRO A 334 -1.99 -32.96 36.81
C PRO A 334 -3.50 -32.77 36.55
N GLY A 335 -3.88 -32.74 35.26
CA GLY A 335 -5.26 -32.64 34.80
C GLY A 335 -5.78 -31.23 34.57
N GLN A 336 -5.05 -30.15 34.91
CA GLN A 336 -5.52 -28.77 34.68
C GLN A 336 -5.62 -28.45 33.19
N LEU A 337 -4.67 -28.88 32.39
CA LEU A 337 -4.72 -28.68 30.95
C LEU A 337 -5.90 -29.39 30.30
N LEU A 338 -6.28 -30.58 30.81
CA LEU A 338 -7.44 -31.31 30.32
C LEU A 338 -8.71 -30.47 30.50
N LYS A 339 -8.91 -29.88 31.69
CA LYS A 339 -10.07 -29.03 31.99
C LYS A 339 -10.13 -27.83 31.03
N VAL A 340 -9.01 -27.12 30.81
CA VAL A 340 -8.94 -26.01 29.84
C VAL A 340 -9.35 -26.48 28.45
N SER A 341 -8.84 -27.63 28.01
CA SER A 341 -9.14 -28.20 26.70
C SER A 341 -10.61 -28.59 26.56
N GLU A 342 -11.22 -29.12 27.62
CA GLU A 342 -12.66 -29.47 27.65
C GLU A 342 -13.55 -28.23 27.56
N ILE A 343 -13.19 -27.12 28.24
CA ILE A 343 -13.92 -25.85 28.13
C ILE A 343 -13.88 -25.34 26.70
N LEU A 344 -12.69 -25.31 26.10
CA LEU A 344 -12.52 -24.84 24.73
C LEU A 344 -13.25 -25.71 23.70
N ALA A 345 -13.17 -27.04 23.85
CA ALA A 345 -13.88 -27.98 23.00
C ALA A 345 -15.40 -27.78 23.05
N LYS A 346 -15.99 -27.61 24.26
CA LYS A 346 -17.43 -27.31 24.44
C LYS A 346 -17.86 -26.00 23.77
N GLN A 347 -16.93 -25.04 23.62
CA GLN A 347 -17.19 -23.78 22.97
C GLN A 347 -16.83 -23.82 21.44
N ASN A 348 -16.43 -24.96 20.87
CA ASN A 348 -15.94 -25.10 19.51
C ASN A 348 -14.77 -24.16 19.17
N ALA A 349 -13.92 -23.86 20.15
CA ALA A 349 -12.72 -23.06 19.97
C ALA A 349 -11.56 -23.98 19.59
N ASN A 350 -11.04 -23.81 18.39
CA ASN A 350 -9.89 -24.58 17.89
C ASN A 350 -8.58 -24.00 18.42
N VAL A 351 -7.78 -24.82 19.11
CA VAL A 351 -6.51 -24.37 19.68
C VAL A 351 -5.43 -24.27 18.61
N ILE A 352 -4.87 -23.07 18.46
CA ILE A 352 -3.74 -22.78 17.53
C ILE A 352 -2.41 -22.93 18.25
N LYS A 353 -2.32 -22.47 19.50
CA LYS A 353 -1.07 -22.44 20.27
C LYS A 353 -1.36 -22.58 21.77
N LEU A 354 -0.47 -23.33 22.47
CA LEU A 354 -0.43 -23.42 23.91
C LEU A 354 1.00 -23.17 24.39
N GLU A 355 1.16 -22.29 25.36
CA GLU A 355 2.44 -22.03 26.04
C GLU A 355 2.25 -22.18 27.55
N HIS A 356 2.90 -23.20 28.09
CA HIS A 356 2.87 -23.51 29.52
C HIS A 356 4.11 -22.95 30.19
N ASN A 357 3.96 -21.89 30.99
CA ASN A 357 5.06 -21.16 31.61
C ASN A 357 5.10 -21.40 33.14
N GLN A 358 5.94 -22.31 33.59
CA GLN A 358 6.14 -22.60 35.01
C GLN A 358 7.00 -21.53 35.72
N PHE A 359 7.83 -20.79 35.01
CA PHE A 359 8.86 -19.91 35.60
C PHE A 359 8.60 -18.41 35.43
N LYS A 360 7.49 -18.02 34.84
CA LYS A 360 7.16 -16.60 34.57
C LYS A 360 6.83 -15.82 35.86
N ASN A 361 6.31 -16.50 36.88
CA ASN A 361 5.88 -15.89 38.14
C ASN A 361 6.71 -16.38 39.32
N LEU A 362 7.81 -15.70 39.64
CA LEU A 362 8.68 -16.03 40.79
C LEU A 362 8.02 -15.87 42.17
N SER A 363 6.85 -15.21 42.27
CA SER A 363 6.16 -14.94 43.53
C SER A 363 5.05 -15.97 43.88
N ARG A 364 4.70 -16.87 42.95
CA ARG A 364 3.61 -17.86 43.14
C ARG A 364 4.10 -19.27 42.81
N PHE A 365 4.67 -19.95 43.77
CA PHE A 365 5.22 -21.31 43.60
C PHE A 365 4.17 -22.43 43.42
N LYS A 366 2.87 -22.11 43.42
CA LYS A 366 1.79 -23.10 43.34
C LYS A 366 0.93 -22.95 42.09
N ASP A 367 1.15 -21.91 41.30
CA ASP A 367 0.35 -21.60 40.13
C ASP A 367 1.23 -21.47 38.91
N VAL A 368 0.74 -21.95 37.79
CA VAL A 368 1.37 -21.87 36.47
C VAL A 368 0.50 -21.02 35.55
N GLU A 369 1.15 -20.27 34.67
CA GLU A 369 0.45 -19.52 33.62
C GLU A 369 0.38 -20.37 32.35
N LEU A 370 -0.84 -20.59 31.86
CA LEU A 370 -1.08 -21.14 30.54
C LEU A 370 -1.55 -20.03 29.60
N GLN A 371 -0.76 -19.75 28.55
CA GLN A 371 -1.18 -18.87 27.48
C GLN A 371 -1.78 -19.71 26.33
N VAL A 372 -2.97 -19.33 25.91
CA VAL A 372 -3.76 -20.07 24.93
C VAL A 372 -4.11 -19.12 23.76
N THR A 373 -3.83 -19.57 22.55
CA THR A 373 -4.31 -18.91 21.33
C THR A 373 -5.30 -19.84 20.65
N VAL A 374 -6.50 -19.33 20.36
CA VAL A 374 -7.60 -20.08 19.73
C VAL A 374 -8.11 -19.37 18.49
N GLU A 375 -8.62 -20.15 17.55
CA GLU A 375 -9.45 -19.66 16.46
C GLU A 375 -10.87 -19.46 16.98
N THR A 376 -11.48 -18.33 16.62
CA THR A 376 -12.83 -17.94 17.07
C THR A 376 -13.65 -17.37 15.90
N ASN A 377 -14.95 -17.19 16.12
CA ASN A 377 -15.89 -16.65 15.13
C ASN A 377 -16.22 -15.16 15.36
N GLY A 378 -15.35 -14.42 16.04
CA GLY A 378 -15.54 -13.00 16.36
C GLY A 378 -15.76 -12.73 17.85
N GLU A 379 -15.98 -11.47 18.22
CA GLU A 379 -16.04 -10.98 19.60
C GLU A 379 -17.15 -11.65 20.44
N GLU A 380 -18.29 -11.98 19.84
CA GLU A 380 -19.37 -12.71 20.55
C GLU A 380 -18.90 -14.10 20.98
N HIS A 381 -18.13 -14.79 20.13
CA HIS A 381 -17.58 -16.10 20.49
C HIS A 381 -16.51 -15.99 21.57
N ILE A 382 -15.67 -14.96 21.53
CA ILE A 382 -14.69 -14.64 22.59
C ILE A 382 -15.39 -14.44 23.92
N SER A 383 -16.49 -13.68 23.94
CA SER A 383 -17.28 -13.45 25.14
C SER A 383 -17.85 -14.76 25.73
N LYS A 384 -18.37 -15.66 24.89
CA LYS A 384 -18.87 -16.99 25.32
C LYS A 384 -17.75 -17.85 25.92
N ILE A 385 -16.56 -17.83 25.35
CA ILE A 385 -15.37 -18.51 25.87
C ILE A 385 -15.04 -17.96 27.28
N ALA A 386 -14.94 -16.63 27.40
CA ALA A 386 -14.63 -16.00 28.69
C ALA A 386 -15.66 -16.34 29.80
N GLU A 387 -16.94 -16.32 29.46
CA GLU A 387 -18.02 -16.74 30.41
C GLU A 387 -17.91 -18.20 30.77
N ALA A 388 -17.56 -19.09 29.83
CA ALA A 388 -17.41 -20.52 30.13
C ALA A 388 -16.25 -20.77 31.10
N PHE A 389 -15.11 -20.08 30.93
CA PHE A 389 -13.99 -20.14 31.88
C PHE A 389 -14.40 -19.62 33.25
N LYS A 390 -15.10 -18.49 33.32
CA LYS A 390 -15.58 -17.89 34.58
C LYS A 390 -16.54 -18.82 35.35
N LYS A 391 -17.44 -19.54 34.65
CA LYS A 391 -18.35 -20.53 35.27
C LYS A 391 -17.60 -21.70 35.91
N GLU A 392 -16.47 -22.10 35.36
CA GLU A 392 -15.61 -23.16 35.89
C GLU A 392 -14.58 -22.65 36.92
N GLY A 393 -14.68 -21.36 37.31
CA GLY A 393 -13.85 -20.76 38.36
C GLY A 393 -12.48 -20.27 37.86
N TYR A 394 -12.30 -20.11 36.55
CA TYR A 394 -11.08 -19.57 35.95
C TYR A 394 -11.30 -18.12 35.52
N GLU A 395 -10.33 -17.27 35.82
CA GLU A 395 -10.25 -15.92 35.31
C GLU A 395 -9.23 -15.88 34.16
N ILE A 396 -9.65 -15.41 32.99
CA ILE A 396 -8.78 -15.27 31.86
C ILE A 396 -8.41 -13.80 31.62
N VAL A 397 -7.18 -13.55 31.18
CA VAL A 397 -6.67 -12.22 30.83
C VAL A 397 -6.42 -12.18 29.32
N ARG A 398 -7.09 -11.26 28.62
CA ARG A 398 -6.86 -11.06 27.19
C ARG A 398 -5.47 -10.48 26.95
N GLU A 399 -4.64 -11.17 26.15
CA GLU A 399 -3.27 -10.75 25.86
C GLU A 399 -3.18 -9.81 24.65
N ASN A 400 -4.04 -10.03 23.65
CA ASN A 400 -4.11 -9.19 22.45
C ASN A 400 -5.42 -8.42 22.45
N THR A 401 -5.37 -7.15 22.86
CA THR A 401 -6.52 -6.26 22.75
C THR A 401 -6.39 -5.47 21.44
N PRO A 402 -7.40 -5.42 20.57
CA PRO A 402 -7.43 -4.43 19.49
C PRO A 402 -7.35 -3.02 20.12
N MET A 403 -6.52 -2.16 19.55
CA MET A 403 -6.44 -0.75 19.97
C MET A 403 -7.72 -0.02 19.63
#